data_3ab13c9b76bcb4b303c76f3452d2e2ce
#
_entry.id   3ab13c9b76bcb4b303c76f3452d2e2ce
#
_cell.length_a   1.000
_cell.length_b   1.000
_cell.length_c   1.000
_cell.angle_alpha   90.00
_cell.angle_beta   90.00
_cell.angle_gamma   90.00
#
_symmetry.space_group_name_H-M   'P 1'
#
loop_
_entity.id
_entity.type
_entity.pdbx_description
1 polymer ?
#
loop_
_entity_poly.entity_id
_entity_poly.type
_entity_poly.pdbx_seq_one_letter_code
_entity_poly.pdbx_strand_id
1 'polypeptide(L)'
;LLYYPLILISILGYGFFTSKKIIGLRTSNLGFLGIVGIFFLLIISYISTQFIAHSIQFNSIVILIGLIFFLIYARDFYKEKSFKLLFIILFLSLIFIFVGKNHDDFHYYHFPYILILTEYPHPLGLGNLNHGFKTHSSIFLLSSLFSLPGAKYSLFNLAPAYIFIFSNFIILKLIFDKNIQKKYHFITLLSLSSFVFINIFFYRLGEHGTDRSAMILIILFVIYLLLFINNNQKKIDLDHLKILMIIFSIIASL
;
A
#
# COMPACT_ATOMS: atom_id res chain seq x y z
N LEU A 1 14.71 5.74 -10.29
CA LEU A 1 14.15 4.45 -10.75
C LEU A 1 14.57 3.26 -9.88
N LEU A 2 15.83 3.19 -9.39
CA LEU A 2 16.31 2.08 -8.56
C LEU A 2 15.51 1.88 -7.27
N TYR A 3 15.14 2.96 -6.59
CA TYR A 3 14.38 2.90 -5.34
C TYR A 3 12.97 2.31 -5.51
N TYR A 4 12.38 2.41 -6.70
CA TYR A 4 11.03 1.95 -6.95
C TYR A 4 10.85 0.44 -6.71
N PRO A 5 11.60 -0.47 -7.35
CA PRO A 5 11.54 -1.89 -7.02
C PRO A 5 12.09 -2.20 -5.63
N LEU A 6 13.06 -1.45 -5.14
CA LEU A 6 13.70 -1.67 -3.84
C LEU A 6 12.72 -1.45 -2.68
N ILE A 7 11.95 -0.38 -2.70
CA ILE A 7 10.92 -0.11 -1.69
C ILE A 7 9.81 -1.16 -1.77
N LEU A 8 9.38 -1.56 -2.98
CA LEU A 8 8.38 -2.63 -3.13
C LEU A 8 8.84 -3.94 -2.48
N ILE A 9 10.10 -4.32 -2.70
CA ILE A 9 10.70 -5.52 -2.10
C ILE A 9 10.75 -5.38 -0.57
N SER A 10 11.10 -4.20 -0.06
CA SER A 10 11.11 -3.92 1.37
C SER A 10 9.70 -4.05 1.98
N ILE A 11 8.67 -3.47 1.33
CA ILE A 11 7.27 -3.60 1.75
C ILE A 11 6.86 -5.07 1.82
N LEU A 12 7.19 -5.85 0.80
CA LEU A 12 6.92 -7.29 0.80
C LEU A 12 7.63 -8.03 1.93
N GLY A 13 8.87 -7.64 2.24
CA GLY A 13 9.61 -8.20 3.38
C GLY A 13 8.88 -7.99 4.70
N TYR A 14 8.42 -6.78 4.96
CA TYR A 14 7.57 -6.48 6.11
C TYR A 14 6.26 -7.28 6.08
N GLY A 15 5.64 -7.41 4.92
CA GLY A 15 4.42 -8.20 4.77
C GLY A 15 4.61 -9.66 5.13
N PHE A 16 5.70 -10.28 4.70
CA PHE A 16 6.05 -11.66 5.09
C PHE A 16 6.30 -11.80 6.59
N PHE A 17 7.12 -10.93 7.14
CA PHE A 17 7.43 -10.96 8.57
C PHE A 17 6.14 -10.84 9.40
N THR A 18 5.33 -9.83 9.12
CA THR A 18 4.09 -9.55 9.84
C THR A 18 3.09 -10.68 9.69
N SER A 19 2.88 -11.17 8.46
CA SER A 19 1.95 -12.26 8.19
C SER A 19 2.32 -13.54 8.94
N LYS A 20 3.61 -13.92 8.94
CA LYS A 20 4.04 -15.19 9.52
C LYS A 20 4.27 -15.12 11.02
N LYS A 21 4.82 -14.00 11.54
CA LYS A 21 5.29 -13.93 12.91
C LYS A 21 4.36 -13.19 13.86
N ILE A 22 3.57 -12.25 13.35
CA ILE A 22 2.70 -11.41 14.19
C ILE A 22 1.24 -11.84 14.08
N ILE A 23 0.71 -11.91 12.85
CA ILE A 23 -0.73 -12.12 12.63
C ILE A 23 -1.08 -13.61 12.46
N GLY A 24 -0.12 -14.44 12.07
CA GLY A 24 -0.37 -15.85 11.75
C GLY A 24 -1.28 -16.00 10.52
N LEU A 25 -1.09 -15.16 9.50
CA LEU A 25 -1.88 -15.18 8.26
C LEU A 25 -1.25 -16.16 7.26
N ARG A 26 -2.05 -17.09 6.75
CA ARG A 26 -1.62 -18.09 5.77
C ARG A 26 -2.01 -17.64 4.36
N THR A 27 -1.28 -16.74 3.78
CA THR A 27 -1.49 -16.32 2.39
C THR A 27 -0.19 -16.38 1.59
N SER A 28 -0.29 -16.85 0.35
CA SER A 28 0.79 -16.76 -0.64
C SER A 28 0.56 -15.64 -1.64
N ASN A 29 -0.56 -14.93 -1.56
CA ASN A 29 -0.90 -13.84 -2.48
C ASN A 29 -0.02 -12.61 -2.19
N LEU A 30 0.90 -12.31 -3.13
CA LEU A 30 1.85 -11.19 -3.01
C LEU A 30 1.17 -9.82 -2.83
N GLY A 31 -0.02 -9.63 -3.40
CA GLY A 31 -0.77 -8.39 -3.22
C GLY A 31 -1.20 -8.19 -1.77
N PHE A 32 -1.72 -9.25 -1.11
CA PHE A 32 -2.06 -9.16 0.32
C PHE A 32 -0.84 -9.01 1.20
N LEU A 33 0.24 -9.70 0.88
CA LEU A 33 1.50 -9.49 1.59
C LEU A 33 1.97 -8.04 1.46
N GLY A 34 1.82 -7.43 0.29
CA GLY A 34 2.09 -6.01 0.10
C GLY A 34 1.20 -5.10 0.96
N ILE A 35 -0.11 -5.35 0.98
CA ILE A 35 -1.06 -4.58 1.83
C ILE A 35 -0.73 -4.75 3.32
N VAL A 36 -0.41 -5.97 3.78
CA VAL A 36 0.03 -6.24 5.16
C VAL A 36 1.34 -5.50 5.46
N GLY A 37 2.28 -5.46 4.50
CA GLY A 37 3.53 -4.71 4.62
C GLY A 37 3.30 -3.21 4.75
N ILE A 38 2.39 -2.64 3.94
CA ILE A 38 1.97 -1.23 4.05
C ILE A 38 1.35 -0.98 5.43
N PHE A 39 0.43 -1.82 5.88
CA PHE A 39 -0.18 -1.71 7.20
C PHE A 39 0.86 -1.66 8.32
N PHE A 40 1.85 -2.54 8.29
CA PHE A 40 2.90 -2.56 9.29
C PHE A 40 3.81 -1.33 9.22
N LEU A 41 4.15 -0.87 8.02
CA LEU A 41 4.91 0.38 7.85
C LEU A 41 4.12 1.61 8.31
N LEU A 42 2.80 1.63 8.14
CA LEU A 42 1.95 2.67 8.71
C LEU A 42 2.01 2.69 10.24
N ILE A 43 1.99 1.53 10.90
CA ILE A 43 2.15 1.43 12.35
C ILE A 43 3.54 1.94 12.77
N ILE A 44 4.59 1.50 12.08
CA ILE A 44 5.96 1.98 12.36
C ILE A 44 6.02 3.49 12.20
N SER A 45 5.53 4.03 11.09
CA SER A 45 5.60 5.47 10.82
C SER A 45 4.82 6.27 11.85
N TYR A 46 3.63 5.81 12.22
CA TYR A 46 2.80 6.49 13.20
C TYR A 46 3.46 6.57 14.59
N ILE A 47 4.05 5.47 15.02
CA ILE A 47 4.74 5.41 16.32
C ILE A 47 6.04 6.21 16.26
N SER A 48 6.87 6.02 15.22
CA SER A 48 8.18 6.65 15.14
C SER A 48 8.13 8.15 15.03
N THR A 49 7.16 8.71 14.27
CA THR A 49 7.00 10.17 14.14
C THR A 49 6.76 10.90 15.45
N GLN A 50 6.23 10.23 16.47
CA GLN A 50 6.03 10.84 17.78
C GLN A 50 7.36 11.17 18.48
N PHE A 51 8.43 10.45 18.16
CA PHE A 51 9.71 10.53 18.87
C PHE A 51 10.88 10.95 17.96
N ILE A 52 10.82 10.62 16.67
CA ILE A 52 11.94 10.72 15.75
C ILE A 52 11.47 11.30 14.42
N ALA A 53 12.24 12.24 13.86
CA ALA A 53 12.03 12.68 12.48
C ALA A 53 12.30 11.52 11.50
N HIS A 54 11.51 11.43 10.45
CA HIS A 54 11.74 10.47 9.35
C HIS A 54 12.92 10.92 8.47
N SER A 55 14.06 11.14 9.10
CA SER A 55 15.30 11.54 8.43
C SER A 55 15.75 10.48 7.43
N ILE A 56 16.61 10.88 6.49
CA ILE A 56 17.19 9.98 5.48
C ILE A 56 17.86 8.77 6.14
N GLN A 57 18.55 8.96 7.27
CA GLN A 57 19.22 7.89 8.00
C GLN A 57 18.22 6.89 8.58
N PHE A 58 17.20 7.38 9.29
CA PHE A 58 16.14 6.55 9.85
C PHE A 58 15.41 5.76 8.76
N ASN A 59 15.00 6.44 7.68
CA ASN A 59 14.29 5.82 6.57
C ASN A 59 15.12 4.75 5.87
N SER A 60 16.43 5.00 5.68
CA SER A 60 17.35 4.00 5.11
C SER A 60 17.41 2.74 5.95
N ILE A 61 17.42 2.87 7.28
CA ILE A 61 17.41 1.73 8.21
C ILE A 61 16.09 0.97 8.08
N VAL A 62 14.94 1.68 8.06
CA VAL A 62 13.63 1.04 7.90
C VAL A 62 13.57 0.25 6.60
N ILE A 63 13.96 0.85 5.47
CA ILE A 63 13.96 0.14 4.19
C ILE A 63 14.92 -1.05 4.20
N LEU A 64 16.10 -0.92 4.78
CA LEU A 64 17.08 -2.01 4.89
C LEU A 64 16.55 -3.19 5.70
N ILE A 65 15.89 -2.94 6.83
CA ILE A 65 15.25 -3.99 7.64
C ILE A 65 14.20 -4.76 6.81
N GLY A 66 13.38 -4.06 6.03
CA GLY A 66 12.43 -4.71 5.14
C GLY A 66 13.10 -5.59 4.08
N LEU A 67 14.22 -5.14 3.51
CA LEU A 67 15.03 -5.95 2.58
C LEU A 67 15.60 -7.19 3.26
N ILE A 68 16.10 -7.08 4.50
CA ILE A 68 16.60 -8.22 5.27
C ILE A 68 15.46 -9.22 5.51
N PHE A 69 14.28 -8.77 5.91
CA PHE A 69 13.12 -9.66 6.05
C PHE A 69 12.75 -10.34 4.74
N PHE A 70 12.80 -9.62 3.63
CA PHE A 70 12.59 -10.22 2.33
C PHE A 70 13.58 -11.34 2.04
N LEU A 71 14.88 -11.12 2.26
CA LEU A 71 15.92 -12.11 2.03
C LEU A 71 15.76 -13.36 2.91
N ILE A 72 15.34 -13.19 4.17
CA ILE A 72 15.06 -14.31 5.09
C ILE A 72 13.95 -15.21 4.54
N TYR A 73 12.93 -14.61 3.89
CA TYR A 73 11.78 -15.33 3.36
C TYR A 73 11.83 -15.54 1.84
N ALA A 74 12.94 -15.21 1.17
CA ALA A 74 13.08 -15.30 -0.29
C ALA A 74 12.78 -16.69 -0.86
N ARG A 75 13.06 -17.75 -0.11
CA ARG A 75 12.77 -19.14 -0.53
C ARG A 75 11.29 -19.38 -0.80
N ASP A 76 10.40 -18.70 -0.08
CA ASP A 76 8.96 -18.82 -0.26
C ASP A 76 8.50 -18.12 -1.54
N PHE A 77 9.26 -17.12 -2.01
CA PHE A 77 9.01 -16.37 -3.22
C PHE A 77 9.31 -17.14 -4.49
N TYR A 78 10.42 -17.86 -4.55
CA TYR A 78 10.83 -18.57 -5.77
C TYR A 78 9.82 -19.63 -6.22
N LYS A 79 8.95 -20.08 -5.32
CA LYS A 79 7.86 -21.01 -5.62
C LYS A 79 6.63 -20.36 -6.24
N GLU A 80 6.52 -19.02 -6.19
CA GLU A 80 5.36 -18.28 -6.67
C GLU A 80 5.56 -17.80 -8.12
N LYS A 81 4.92 -18.45 -9.07
CA LYS A 81 4.87 -18.01 -10.49
C LYS A 81 4.27 -16.59 -10.65
N SER A 82 3.60 -16.09 -9.64
CA SER A 82 2.95 -14.79 -9.58
C SER A 82 3.91 -13.61 -9.54
N PHE A 83 5.20 -13.83 -9.30
CA PHE A 83 6.20 -12.76 -9.22
C PHE A 83 6.34 -12.00 -10.54
N LYS A 84 6.30 -12.73 -11.67
CA LYS A 84 6.34 -12.11 -13.00
C LYS A 84 5.18 -11.13 -13.21
N LEU A 85 3.97 -11.51 -12.77
CA LEU A 85 2.80 -10.64 -12.88
C LEU A 85 2.98 -9.37 -12.04
N LEU A 86 3.50 -9.49 -10.82
CA LEU A 86 3.75 -8.32 -9.97
C LEU A 86 4.74 -7.35 -10.61
N PHE A 87 5.82 -7.86 -11.20
CA PHE A 87 6.80 -7.02 -11.90
C PHE A 87 6.22 -6.37 -13.16
N ILE A 88 5.35 -7.06 -13.90
CA ILE A 88 4.65 -6.47 -15.04
C ILE A 88 3.78 -5.30 -14.58
N ILE A 89 3.00 -5.48 -13.51
CA ILE A 89 2.14 -4.42 -12.96
C ILE A 89 3.00 -3.26 -12.45
N LEU A 90 4.10 -3.55 -11.75
CA LEU A 90 5.05 -2.57 -11.28
C LEU A 90 5.59 -1.72 -12.44
N PHE A 91 6.03 -2.37 -13.51
CA PHE A 91 6.56 -1.69 -14.68
C PHE A 91 5.51 -0.84 -15.40
N LEU A 92 4.31 -1.37 -15.62
CA LEU A 92 3.22 -0.63 -16.25
C LEU A 92 2.77 0.57 -15.41
N SER A 93 2.80 0.46 -14.08
CA SER A 93 2.43 1.56 -13.18
C SER A 93 3.39 2.74 -13.25
N LEU A 94 4.61 2.57 -13.76
CA LEU A 94 5.54 3.69 -13.97
C LEU A 94 4.93 4.77 -14.86
N ILE A 95 4.13 4.39 -15.85
CA ILE A 95 3.46 5.35 -16.74
C ILE A 95 2.60 6.32 -15.91
N PHE A 96 1.88 5.82 -14.92
CA PHE A 96 0.99 6.63 -14.07
C PHE A 96 1.74 7.51 -13.07
N ILE A 97 2.96 7.11 -12.68
CA ILE A 97 3.83 7.89 -11.79
C ILE A 97 4.44 9.07 -12.55
N PHE A 98 4.81 8.86 -13.83
CA PHE A 98 5.42 9.90 -14.66
C PHE A 98 4.40 10.86 -15.28
N VAL A 99 3.11 10.53 -15.31
CA VAL A 99 2.07 11.47 -15.73
C VAL A 99 1.87 12.52 -14.63
N GLY A 100 2.71 13.54 -14.68
CA GLY A 100 2.77 14.56 -13.65
C GLY A 100 1.78 15.69 -13.88
N LYS A 101 0.62 15.61 -13.25
CA LYS A 101 -0.16 16.80 -12.90
C LYS A 101 -0.36 16.76 -11.39
N ASN A 102 0.18 17.73 -10.68
CA ASN A 102 -0.02 17.87 -9.26
C ASN A 102 -1.43 18.42 -8.98
N HIS A 103 -2.08 17.88 -7.96
CA HIS A 103 -3.28 18.49 -7.39
C HIS A 103 -2.92 19.84 -6.74
N ASP A 104 -3.86 20.79 -6.70
CA ASP A 104 -3.61 22.11 -6.11
C ASP A 104 -3.21 22.00 -4.63
N ASP A 105 -3.78 21.03 -3.90
CA ASP A 105 -3.45 20.73 -2.50
C ASP A 105 -2.04 20.20 -2.29
N PHE A 106 -1.38 19.68 -3.33
CA PHE A 106 -0.04 19.12 -3.21
C PHE A 106 0.96 20.15 -2.65
N HIS A 107 1.01 21.34 -3.25
CA HIS A 107 1.90 22.40 -2.80
C HIS A 107 1.38 23.10 -1.53
N TYR A 108 0.06 23.10 -1.34
CA TYR A 108 -0.58 23.81 -0.25
C TYR A 108 -0.34 23.14 1.11
N TYR A 109 -0.52 21.80 1.20
CA TYR A 109 -0.34 21.10 2.47
C TYR A 109 0.25 19.69 2.38
N HIS A 110 0.04 18.91 1.29
CA HIS A 110 0.55 17.55 1.25
C HIS A 110 2.08 17.51 1.33
N PHE A 111 2.73 18.20 0.41
CA PHE A 111 4.19 18.24 0.36
C PHE A 111 4.81 18.90 1.59
N PRO A 112 4.36 20.10 2.05
CA PRO A 112 4.89 20.69 3.26
C PRO A 112 4.71 19.81 4.50
N TYR A 113 3.56 19.15 4.63
CA TYR A 113 3.32 18.25 5.76
C TYR A 113 4.31 17.08 5.78
N ILE A 114 4.47 16.38 4.64
CA ILE A 114 5.43 15.28 4.53
C ILE A 114 6.86 15.77 4.81
N LEU A 115 7.23 16.95 4.29
CA LEU A 115 8.56 17.53 4.48
C LEU A 115 8.84 17.80 5.96
N ILE A 116 7.89 18.38 6.69
CA ILE A 116 8.00 18.61 8.14
C ILE A 116 8.31 17.31 8.87
N LEU A 117 7.63 16.20 8.52
CA LEU A 117 7.86 14.90 9.15
C LEU A 117 9.26 14.33 8.86
N THR A 118 9.91 14.74 7.78
CA THR A 118 11.31 14.33 7.49
C THR A 118 12.34 15.13 8.27
N GLU A 119 11.99 16.30 8.77
CA GLU A 119 12.90 17.21 9.47
C GLU A 119 12.69 17.21 10.99
N TYR A 120 11.45 16.99 11.43
CA TYR A 120 11.06 17.07 12.84
C TYR A 120 10.21 15.87 13.24
N PRO A 121 10.26 15.43 14.53
CA PRO A 121 9.19 14.62 15.12
C PRO A 121 7.86 15.34 14.94
N HIS A 122 6.75 14.60 14.93
CA HIS A 122 5.43 15.17 14.68
C HIS A 122 5.13 16.37 15.60
N PRO A 123 5.12 17.61 15.10
CA PRO A 123 4.97 18.78 15.95
C PRO A 123 3.55 18.92 16.50
N LEU A 124 3.41 19.10 17.81
CA LEU A 124 2.13 19.40 18.41
C LEU A 124 1.61 20.77 17.94
N GLY A 125 0.32 20.84 17.62
CA GLY A 125 -0.30 22.09 17.19
C GLY A 125 -0.05 22.46 15.72
N LEU A 126 0.47 21.54 14.90
CA LEU A 126 0.76 21.78 13.48
C LEU A 126 -0.45 22.34 12.72
N GLY A 127 -1.68 21.91 13.05
CA GLY A 127 -2.92 22.41 12.47
C GLY A 127 -3.21 23.91 12.74
N ASN A 128 -2.47 24.55 13.65
CA ASN A 128 -2.57 26.00 13.88
C ASN A 128 -1.74 26.82 12.87
N LEU A 129 -0.74 26.19 12.22
CA LEU A 129 0.10 26.83 11.22
C LEU A 129 -0.57 26.89 9.84
N ASN A 130 -1.28 25.84 9.47
CA ASN A 130 -1.99 25.75 8.20
C ASN A 130 -3.27 24.93 8.39
N HIS A 131 -4.39 25.41 7.83
CA HIS A 131 -5.67 24.72 7.91
C HIS A 131 -5.62 23.30 7.31
N GLY A 132 -4.89 23.13 6.20
CA GLY A 132 -4.71 21.82 5.57
C GLY A 132 -4.01 20.79 6.46
N PHE A 133 -3.23 21.21 7.46
CA PHE A 133 -2.59 20.29 8.40
C PHE A 133 -3.55 19.71 9.47
N LYS A 134 -4.81 20.16 9.48
CA LYS A 134 -5.87 19.57 10.31
C LYS A 134 -6.40 18.27 9.72
N THR A 135 -6.28 18.10 8.40
CA THR A 135 -6.62 16.86 7.71
C THR A 135 -5.45 15.88 7.84
N HIS A 136 -5.54 15.01 8.86
CA HIS A 136 -4.51 14.02 9.09
C HIS A 136 -4.78 12.78 8.22
N SER A 137 -3.80 12.39 7.41
CA SER A 137 -3.86 11.16 6.63
C SER A 137 -2.58 10.35 6.82
N SER A 138 -2.73 9.07 7.10
CA SER A 138 -1.61 8.15 7.28
C SER A 138 -0.74 7.98 6.03
N ILE A 139 -1.25 8.34 4.85
CA ILE A 139 -0.46 8.32 3.60
C ILE A 139 0.74 9.27 3.68
N PHE A 140 0.62 10.40 4.38
CA PHE A 140 1.72 11.35 4.57
C PHE A 140 2.82 10.76 5.45
N LEU A 141 2.42 10.03 6.49
CA LEU A 141 3.34 9.32 7.37
C LEU A 141 4.10 8.21 6.62
N LEU A 142 3.40 7.47 5.76
CA LEU A 142 4.03 6.46 4.91
C LEU A 142 4.96 7.10 3.88
N SER A 143 4.53 8.18 3.25
CA SER A 143 5.31 8.91 2.24
C SER A 143 6.60 9.47 2.82
N SER A 144 6.58 9.99 4.05
CA SER A 144 7.77 10.53 4.71
C SER A 144 8.87 9.47 4.94
N LEU A 145 8.52 8.18 5.10
CA LEU A 145 9.48 7.07 5.16
C LEU A 145 10.26 6.86 3.85
N PHE A 146 9.80 7.42 2.74
CA PHE A 146 10.46 7.25 1.44
C PHE A 146 11.43 8.39 1.10
N SER A 147 11.74 9.27 2.04
CA SER A 147 12.86 10.20 1.90
C SER A 147 14.18 9.44 1.99
N LEU A 148 14.84 9.20 0.85
CA LEU A 148 16.04 8.36 0.73
C LEU A 148 17.22 9.13 0.13
N PRO A 149 18.47 8.68 0.32
CA PRO A 149 19.66 9.34 -0.18
C PRO A 149 19.58 9.64 -1.69
N GLY A 150 19.85 10.87 -2.08
CA GLY A 150 19.87 11.30 -3.48
C GLY A 150 18.50 11.41 -4.18
N ALA A 151 17.42 10.95 -3.55
CA ALA A 151 16.07 10.99 -4.13
C ALA A 151 15.11 11.91 -3.37
N LYS A 152 15.40 12.20 -2.09
CA LYS A 152 14.60 13.09 -1.23
C LYS A 152 13.07 12.94 -1.51
N TYR A 153 12.43 14.05 -1.87
CA TYR A 153 10.95 14.13 -2.03
C TYR A 153 10.42 13.54 -3.34
N SER A 154 11.26 13.18 -4.31
CA SER A 154 10.79 12.58 -5.57
C SER A 154 10.16 11.19 -5.42
N LEU A 155 10.26 10.59 -4.22
CA LEU A 155 9.67 9.30 -3.91
C LEU A 155 8.38 9.38 -3.08
N PHE A 156 7.95 10.56 -2.66
CA PHE A 156 6.78 10.71 -1.78
C PHE A 156 5.47 10.22 -2.41
N ASN A 157 5.34 10.30 -3.73
CA ASN A 157 4.20 9.80 -4.46
C ASN A 157 4.16 8.26 -4.59
N LEU A 158 5.18 7.55 -4.11
CA LEU A 158 5.22 6.09 -4.21
C LEU A 158 4.29 5.40 -3.22
N ALA A 159 3.90 6.04 -2.11
CA ALA A 159 2.97 5.45 -1.16
C ALA A 159 1.61 5.09 -1.80
N PRO A 160 0.89 6.02 -2.47
CA PRO A 160 -0.32 5.68 -3.21
C PRO A 160 -0.05 4.73 -4.38
N ALA A 161 1.12 4.81 -5.01
CA ALA A 161 1.48 3.92 -6.10
C ALA A 161 1.55 2.45 -5.66
N TYR A 162 2.12 2.15 -4.49
CA TYR A 162 2.16 0.76 -4.00
C TYR A 162 0.78 0.23 -3.61
N ILE A 163 -0.10 1.07 -3.03
CA ILE A 163 -1.49 0.68 -2.79
C ILE A 163 -2.17 0.30 -4.11
N PHE A 164 -1.99 1.12 -5.15
CA PHE A 164 -2.53 0.85 -6.48
C PHE A 164 -1.97 -0.45 -7.08
N ILE A 165 -0.65 -0.68 -7.01
CA ILE A 165 0.01 -1.87 -7.56
C ILE A 165 -0.49 -3.14 -6.89
N PHE A 166 -0.50 -3.19 -5.55
CA PHE A 166 -0.94 -4.37 -4.83
C PHE A 166 -2.43 -4.64 -5.01
N SER A 167 -3.26 -3.60 -5.05
CA SER A 167 -4.69 -3.74 -5.30
C SER A 167 -4.96 -4.28 -6.71
N ASN A 168 -4.31 -3.75 -7.74
CA ASN A 168 -4.40 -4.27 -9.10
C ASN A 168 -3.94 -5.72 -9.19
N PHE A 169 -2.86 -6.08 -8.50
CA PHE A 169 -2.39 -7.46 -8.45
C PHE A 169 -3.44 -8.40 -7.85
N ILE A 170 -4.08 -8.01 -6.74
CA ILE A 170 -5.13 -8.80 -6.09
C ILE A 170 -6.32 -8.97 -7.03
N ILE A 171 -6.80 -7.88 -7.62
CA ILE A 171 -7.96 -7.88 -8.52
C ILE A 171 -7.69 -8.75 -9.75
N LEU A 172 -6.52 -8.63 -10.36
CA LEU A 172 -6.13 -9.49 -11.51
C LEU A 172 -6.07 -10.97 -11.11
N LYS A 173 -5.57 -11.30 -9.92
CA LYS A 173 -5.58 -12.68 -9.42
C LYS A 173 -7.00 -13.22 -9.28
N LEU A 174 -7.96 -12.41 -8.83
CA LEU A 174 -9.37 -12.79 -8.75
C LEU A 174 -9.98 -13.00 -10.14
N ILE A 175 -9.68 -12.10 -11.09
CA ILE A 175 -10.17 -12.21 -12.47
C ILE A 175 -9.67 -13.50 -13.14
N PHE A 176 -8.41 -13.89 -12.91
CA PHE A 176 -7.82 -15.09 -13.52
C PHE A 176 -8.01 -16.38 -12.73
N ASP A 177 -8.65 -16.33 -11.56
CA ASP A 177 -8.94 -17.53 -10.77
C ASP A 177 -10.14 -18.31 -11.36
N LYS A 178 -9.85 -19.45 -11.99
CA LYS A 178 -10.87 -20.31 -12.62
C LYS A 178 -11.93 -20.81 -11.65
N ASN A 179 -11.59 -20.99 -10.37
CA ASN A 179 -12.56 -21.45 -9.37
C ASN A 179 -13.55 -20.33 -9.03
N ILE A 180 -13.03 -19.10 -8.89
CA ILE A 180 -13.87 -17.90 -8.66
C ILE A 180 -14.73 -17.63 -9.90
N GLN A 181 -14.17 -17.70 -11.09
CA GLN A 181 -14.92 -17.54 -12.35
C GLN A 181 -16.10 -18.51 -12.45
N LYS A 182 -15.88 -19.80 -12.11
CA LYS A 182 -16.93 -20.83 -12.20
C LYS A 182 -17.99 -20.70 -11.11
N LYS A 183 -17.60 -20.32 -9.90
CA LYS A 183 -18.49 -20.34 -8.74
C LYS A 183 -19.15 -18.99 -8.47
N TYR A 184 -18.47 -17.88 -8.81
CA TYR A 184 -18.87 -16.53 -8.44
C TYR A 184 -18.78 -15.56 -9.63
N HIS A 185 -19.56 -15.80 -10.69
CA HIS A 185 -19.56 -14.98 -11.91
C HIS A 185 -19.71 -13.48 -11.64
N PHE A 186 -20.62 -13.10 -10.73
CA PHE A 186 -20.83 -11.71 -10.36
C PHE A 186 -19.55 -11.08 -9.79
N ILE A 187 -18.82 -11.77 -8.92
CA ILE A 187 -17.59 -11.26 -8.32
C ILE A 187 -16.49 -11.12 -9.37
N THR A 188 -16.43 -12.03 -10.33
CA THR A 188 -15.49 -11.92 -11.46
C THR A 188 -15.79 -10.70 -12.32
N LEU A 189 -17.05 -10.45 -12.65
CA LEU A 189 -17.48 -9.26 -13.42
C LEU A 189 -17.24 -7.98 -12.62
N LEU A 190 -17.55 -7.97 -11.34
CA LEU A 190 -17.28 -6.83 -10.46
C LEU A 190 -15.77 -6.55 -10.38
N SER A 191 -14.94 -7.58 -10.26
CA SER A 191 -13.49 -7.44 -10.26
C SER A 191 -12.97 -6.87 -11.58
N LEU A 192 -13.50 -7.33 -12.72
CA LEU A 192 -13.13 -6.80 -14.04
C LEU A 192 -13.54 -5.33 -14.19
N SER A 193 -14.78 -4.98 -13.84
CA SER A 193 -15.26 -3.60 -13.87
C SER A 193 -14.44 -2.70 -12.93
N SER A 194 -14.11 -3.19 -11.75
CA SER A 194 -13.28 -2.48 -10.79
C SER A 194 -11.85 -2.27 -11.29
N PHE A 195 -11.26 -3.27 -11.95
CA PHE A 195 -9.95 -3.14 -12.58
C PHE A 195 -9.94 -2.03 -13.63
N VAL A 196 -10.93 -2.03 -14.52
CA VAL A 196 -11.07 -0.99 -15.56
C VAL A 196 -11.26 0.38 -14.92
N PHE A 197 -12.18 0.48 -13.94
CA PHE A 197 -12.48 1.73 -13.24
C PHE A 197 -11.23 2.31 -12.54
N ILE A 198 -10.53 1.51 -11.73
CA ILE A 198 -9.35 1.94 -11.00
C ILE A 198 -8.28 2.48 -11.95
N ASN A 199 -8.01 1.80 -13.07
CA ASN A 199 -6.96 2.18 -14.00
C ASN A 199 -7.33 3.39 -14.88
N ILE A 200 -8.62 3.66 -15.11
CA ILE A 200 -9.07 4.84 -15.85
C ILE A 200 -9.15 6.07 -14.95
N PHE A 201 -9.70 5.94 -13.73
CA PHE A 201 -9.98 7.10 -12.88
C PHE A 201 -8.87 7.44 -11.88
N PHE A 202 -8.09 6.44 -11.44
CA PHE A 202 -7.05 6.65 -10.42
C PHE A 202 -5.62 6.57 -10.99
N TYR A 203 -5.45 6.82 -12.27
CA TYR A 203 -4.15 6.75 -12.94
C TYR A 203 -3.15 7.84 -12.51
N ARG A 204 -3.62 8.95 -11.93
CA ARG A 204 -2.78 10.07 -11.49
C ARG A 204 -2.15 9.78 -10.13
N LEU A 205 -1.22 8.85 -10.09
CA LEU A 205 -0.54 8.46 -8.84
C LEU A 205 0.44 9.53 -8.33
N GLY A 206 0.90 10.42 -9.21
CA GLY A 206 1.80 11.53 -8.84
C GLY A 206 1.14 12.65 -8.02
N GLU A 207 -0.18 12.64 -7.87
CA GLU A 207 -0.91 13.71 -7.18
C GLU A 207 -0.97 13.56 -5.65
N HIS A 208 -0.29 12.57 -5.05
CA HIS A 208 -0.31 12.29 -3.61
C HIS A 208 -1.72 12.23 -2.99
N GLY A 209 -2.72 11.88 -3.80
CA GLY A 209 -4.13 11.89 -3.39
C GLY A 209 -4.41 10.86 -2.30
N THR A 210 -4.80 11.34 -1.13
CA THR A 210 -5.21 10.53 0.01
C THR A 210 -6.48 9.76 -0.30
N ASP A 211 -7.47 10.46 -0.87
CA ASP A 211 -8.81 9.95 -1.17
C ASP A 211 -8.79 8.79 -2.17
N ARG A 212 -7.89 8.84 -3.15
CA ARG A 212 -7.79 7.80 -4.18
C ARG A 212 -7.31 6.48 -3.60
N SER A 213 -6.33 6.55 -2.70
CA SER A 213 -5.85 5.35 -2.00
C SER A 213 -6.97 4.70 -1.18
N ALA A 214 -7.75 5.51 -0.46
CA ALA A 214 -8.91 5.03 0.29
C ALA A 214 -9.98 4.43 -0.63
N MET A 215 -10.32 5.10 -1.74
CA MET A 215 -11.30 4.60 -2.71
C MET A 215 -10.90 3.27 -3.35
N ILE A 216 -9.63 3.09 -3.73
CA ILE A 216 -9.11 1.84 -4.25
C ILE A 216 -9.25 0.72 -3.22
N LEU A 217 -8.89 0.99 -1.97
CA LEU A 217 -9.00 0.02 -0.88
C LEU A 217 -10.46 -0.28 -0.51
N ILE A 218 -11.39 0.69 -0.60
CA ILE A 218 -12.82 0.46 -0.41
C ILE A 218 -13.36 -0.51 -1.47
N ILE A 219 -13.00 -0.31 -2.73
CA ILE A 219 -13.39 -1.22 -3.82
C ILE A 219 -12.87 -2.64 -3.52
N LEU A 220 -11.60 -2.76 -3.15
CA LEU A 220 -11.00 -4.03 -2.79
C LEU A 220 -11.69 -4.68 -1.58
N PHE A 221 -12.00 -3.89 -0.56
CA PHE A 221 -12.71 -4.34 0.64
C PHE A 221 -14.09 -4.90 0.29
N VAL A 222 -14.86 -4.18 -0.54
CA VAL A 222 -16.21 -4.62 -0.97
C VAL A 222 -16.14 -5.95 -1.73
N ILE A 223 -15.21 -6.09 -2.69
CA ILE A 223 -15.03 -7.35 -3.43
C ILE A 223 -14.72 -8.51 -2.46
N TYR A 224 -13.83 -8.28 -1.51
CA TYR A 224 -13.44 -9.29 -0.54
C TYR A 224 -14.54 -9.60 0.48
N LEU A 225 -15.30 -8.60 0.90
CA LEU A 225 -16.47 -8.78 1.75
C LEU A 225 -17.54 -9.65 1.06
N LEU A 226 -17.80 -9.39 -0.21
CA LEU A 226 -18.73 -10.21 -1.00
C LEU A 226 -18.23 -11.64 -1.17
N LEU A 227 -16.93 -11.85 -1.38
CA LEU A 227 -16.33 -13.18 -1.39
C LEU A 227 -16.51 -13.90 -0.05
N PHE A 228 -16.29 -13.18 1.05
CA PHE A 228 -16.47 -13.74 2.40
C PHE A 228 -17.91 -14.15 2.67
N ILE A 229 -18.88 -13.29 2.34
CA ILE A 229 -20.31 -13.56 2.55
C ILE A 229 -20.79 -14.74 1.67
N ASN A 230 -20.35 -14.80 0.41
CA ASN A 230 -20.75 -15.87 -0.52
C ASN A 230 -20.02 -17.20 -0.29
N ASN A 231 -18.95 -17.20 0.50
CA ASN A 231 -18.25 -18.41 0.86
C ASN A 231 -18.99 -19.12 2.01
N ASN A 232 -20.10 -19.81 1.68
CA ASN A 232 -20.99 -20.53 2.61
C ASN A 232 -20.30 -21.70 3.37
N GLN A 233 -19.05 -21.55 3.75
CA GLN A 233 -18.36 -22.53 4.57
C GLN A 233 -18.89 -22.46 6.02
N LYS A 234 -19.19 -23.61 6.60
CA LYS A 234 -19.62 -23.78 8.01
C LYS A 234 -18.59 -23.27 9.04
N LYS A 235 -17.36 -22.95 8.60
CA LYS A 235 -16.31 -22.35 9.43
C LYS A 235 -15.95 -20.99 8.87
N ILE A 236 -15.90 -19.99 9.76
CA ILE A 236 -15.38 -18.66 9.46
C ILE A 236 -13.92 -18.81 9.00
N ASP A 237 -13.63 -18.37 7.79
CA ASP A 237 -12.26 -18.28 7.31
C ASP A 237 -11.55 -17.11 8.03
N LEU A 238 -10.82 -17.47 9.07
CA LEU A 238 -10.14 -16.51 9.93
C LEU A 238 -9.09 -15.67 9.17
N ASP A 239 -8.45 -16.27 8.19
CA ASP A 239 -7.44 -15.56 7.38
C ASP A 239 -8.10 -14.52 6.47
N HIS A 240 -9.28 -14.82 5.92
CA HIS A 240 -10.06 -13.87 5.15
C HIS A 240 -10.54 -12.69 6.02
N LEU A 241 -11.01 -12.96 7.22
CA LEU A 241 -11.42 -11.94 8.17
C LEU A 241 -10.24 -11.02 8.56
N LYS A 242 -9.06 -11.58 8.85
CA LYS A 242 -7.85 -10.80 9.14
C LYS A 242 -7.50 -9.83 8.00
N ILE A 243 -7.59 -10.29 6.74
CA ILE A 243 -7.35 -9.46 5.57
C ILE A 243 -8.35 -8.29 5.51
N LEU A 244 -9.64 -8.56 5.70
CA LEU A 244 -10.68 -7.53 5.73
C LEU A 244 -10.41 -6.49 6.84
N MET A 245 -10.04 -6.93 8.03
CA MET A 245 -9.71 -6.04 9.15
C MET A 245 -8.50 -5.15 8.84
N ILE A 246 -7.46 -5.68 8.20
CA ILE A 246 -6.27 -4.93 7.80
C ILE A 246 -6.63 -3.87 6.76
N ILE A 247 -7.36 -4.25 5.71
CA ILE A 247 -7.78 -3.30 4.67
C ILE A 247 -8.64 -2.19 5.30
N PHE A 248 -9.60 -2.55 6.14
CA PHE A 248 -10.46 -1.58 6.84
C PHE A 248 -9.64 -0.63 7.74
N SER A 249 -8.65 -1.15 8.47
CA SER A 249 -7.79 -0.33 9.33
C SER A 249 -6.97 0.68 8.54
N ILE A 250 -6.47 0.31 7.35
CA ILE A 250 -5.77 1.24 6.47
C ILE A 250 -6.76 2.31 5.96
N ILE A 251 -7.95 1.92 5.48
CA ILE A 251 -8.98 2.86 5.01
C ILE A 251 -9.32 3.87 6.10
N ALA A 252 -9.51 3.40 7.35
CA ALA A 252 -9.88 4.26 8.46
C ALA A 252 -8.78 5.25 8.87
N SER A 253 -7.52 5.02 8.46
CA SER A 253 -6.39 5.89 8.76
C SER A 253 -6.06 6.87 7.64
N LEU A 254 -6.54 6.61 6.41
CA LEU A 254 -6.31 7.46 5.24
C LEU A 254 -7.22 8.68 5.22
#